data_33951157efac2b7a7414d2e2e6244204
#
_entry.id   33951157efac2b7a7414d2e2e6244204
#
_cell.length_a   1.000
_cell.length_b   1.000
_cell.length_c   1.000
_cell.angle_alpha   90.00
_cell.angle_beta   90.00
_cell.angle_gamma   90.00
#
_symmetry.space_group_name_H-M   'P 1'
#
loop_
_entity.id
_entity.type
_entity.pdbx_description
1 polymer ?
#
loop_
_entity_poly.entity_id
_entity_poly.type
_entity_poly.pdbx_seq_one_letter_code
_entity_poly.pdbx_strand_id
1 'polypeptide(L)'
;MKSLSPIHETCVGEQFEAITIADFYANINLYPCKNKLKIKAREKIRVCYLIFLMSEKLSKQYKDEWRDKILKLLDIDESYYKSKYKEPVSDFPSDSNQKFAKEMESIFR
;
A
#
# COMPACT_ATOMS: atom_id res chain seq x y z
N MET A 1 -13.05 1.66 -2.60
CA MET A 1 -12.49 0.41 -2.04
C MET A 1 -13.10 0.11 -0.70
N LYS A 2 -13.58 -1.08 -0.52
CA LYS A 2 -14.30 -1.48 0.71
C LYS A 2 -13.38 -1.81 1.88
N SER A 3 -12.08 -2.06 1.63
CA SER A 3 -11.14 -2.52 2.65
C SER A 3 -10.26 -1.43 3.24
N LEU A 4 -10.58 -0.14 3.03
CA LEU A 4 -9.70 0.95 3.46
C LEU A 4 -9.66 1.14 4.98
N SER A 5 -10.79 0.93 5.66
CA SER A 5 -10.82 1.08 7.12
C SER A 5 -9.90 0.05 7.83
N PRO A 6 -9.98 -1.26 7.52
CA PRO A 6 -9.03 -2.22 8.08
C PRO A 6 -7.57 -1.92 7.73
N ILE A 7 -7.30 -1.44 6.51
CA ILE A 7 -5.94 -1.08 6.10
C ILE A 7 -5.45 0.12 6.92
N HIS A 8 -6.28 1.13 7.10
CA HIS A 8 -5.93 2.28 7.94
C HIS A 8 -5.59 1.84 9.37
N GLU A 9 -6.44 1.03 9.98
CA GLU A 9 -6.22 0.53 11.34
C GLU A 9 -4.93 -0.27 11.47
N THR A 10 -4.59 -1.09 10.48
CA THR A 10 -3.44 -1.99 10.53
C THR A 10 -2.14 -1.28 10.13
N CYS A 11 -2.18 -0.44 9.11
CA CYS A 11 -0.97 0.08 8.48
C CYS A 11 -0.56 1.49 8.93
N VAL A 12 -1.52 2.32 9.32
CA VAL A 12 -1.18 3.68 9.77
C VAL A 12 -0.56 3.61 11.16
N GLY A 13 0.62 4.23 11.29
CA GLY A 13 1.45 4.10 12.48
C GLY A 13 2.50 2.99 12.38
N GLU A 14 2.35 2.07 11.43
CA GLU A 14 3.31 0.98 11.16
C GLU A 14 4.03 1.19 9.83
N GLN A 15 3.32 1.08 8.70
CA GLN A 15 3.89 1.32 7.37
C GLN A 15 3.82 2.78 6.96
N PHE A 16 2.85 3.51 7.47
CA PHE A 16 2.64 4.92 7.17
C PHE A 16 2.72 5.76 8.43
N GLU A 17 3.14 7.02 8.27
CA GLU A 17 3.07 7.98 9.35
C GLU A 17 1.61 8.27 9.70
N ALA A 18 1.38 8.77 10.93
CA ALA A 18 0.03 9.06 11.42
C ALA A 18 -0.76 9.95 10.47
N ILE A 19 -1.98 9.55 10.17
CA ILE A 19 -2.87 10.29 9.27
C ILE A 19 -4.32 9.90 9.63
N THR A 20 -5.25 10.84 9.52
CA THR A 20 -6.66 10.54 9.78
C THR A 20 -7.21 9.60 8.70
N ILE A 21 -8.28 8.88 9.02
CA ILE A 21 -8.90 8.00 8.03
C ILE A 21 -9.44 8.80 6.83
N ALA A 22 -9.94 10.01 7.06
CA ALA A 22 -10.44 10.86 5.98
C ALA A 22 -9.32 11.23 5.01
N ASP A 23 -8.16 11.66 5.52
CA ASP A 23 -7.01 12.01 4.68
C ASP A 23 -6.41 10.78 4.01
N PHE A 24 -6.33 9.66 4.72
CA PHE A 24 -5.89 8.38 4.14
C PHE A 24 -6.78 8.00 2.96
N TYR A 25 -8.09 8.06 3.15
CA TYR A 25 -9.07 7.74 2.11
C TYR A 25 -8.89 8.66 0.90
N ALA A 26 -8.73 9.98 1.14
CA ALA A 26 -8.53 10.94 0.06
C ALA A 26 -7.25 10.63 -0.74
N ASN A 27 -6.14 10.33 -0.06
CA ASN A 27 -4.89 9.96 -0.73
C ASN A 27 -5.05 8.72 -1.61
N ILE A 28 -5.64 7.66 -1.05
CA ILE A 28 -5.79 6.38 -1.77
C ILE A 28 -6.73 6.52 -2.97
N ASN A 29 -7.75 7.36 -2.86
CA ASN A 29 -8.68 7.60 -3.96
C ASN A 29 -8.24 8.74 -4.90
N LEU A 30 -7.04 9.28 -4.69
CA LEU A 30 -6.44 10.33 -5.52
C LEU A 30 -7.27 11.61 -5.54
N TYR A 31 -7.96 11.89 -4.44
CA TYR A 31 -8.68 13.15 -4.26
C TYR A 31 -7.74 14.24 -3.73
N PRO A 32 -8.01 15.52 -4.00
CA PRO A 32 -7.23 16.61 -3.39
C PRO A 32 -7.31 16.53 -1.87
N CYS A 33 -6.16 16.68 -1.20
CA CYS A 33 -6.10 16.64 0.26
C CYS A 33 -4.94 17.50 0.75
N LYS A 34 -5.05 17.99 1.99
CA LYS A 34 -4.02 18.83 2.61
C LYS A 34 -2.85 17.99 3.13
N ASN A 35 -3.15 16.82 3.68
CA ASN A 35 -2.14 15.98 4.30
C ASN A 35 -1.80 14.80 3.40
N LYS A 36 -0.59 14.77 2.90
CA LYS A 36 -0.12 13.67 2.05
C LYS A 36 0.23 12.45 2.88
N LEU A 37 -0.13 11.28 2.37
CA LEU A 37 0.26 10.00 2.94
C LEU A 37 1.78 9.85 2.81
N LYS A 38 2.44 9.51 3.91
CA LYS A 38 3.90 9.33 3.97
C LYS A 38 4.25 7.94 4.46
N ILE A 39 5.23 7.34 3.81
CA ILE A 39 5.73 6.00 4.17
C ILE A 39 6.78 6.15 5.26
N LYS A 40 6.69 5.33 6.31
CA LYS A 40 7.71 5.29 7.37
C LYS A 40 9.00 4.68 6.82
N ALA A 41 10.13 5.05 7.44
CA ALA A 41 11.44 4.53 7.07
C ALA A 41 11.42 2.99 7.09
N ARG A 42 12.02 2.38 6.07
CA ARG A 42 12.16 0.91 5.92
C ARG A 42 10.86 0.16 5.64
N GLU A 43 9.75 0.87 5.37
CA GLU A 43 8.46 0.23 5.09
C GLU A 43 8.09 0.21 3.60
N LYS A 44 8.94 0.72 2.74
CA LYS A 44 8.64 0.90 1.31
C LYS A 44 8.32 -0.42 0.59
N ILE A 45 9.04 -1.50 0.92
CA ILE A 45 8.81 -2.81 0.32
C ILE A 45 7.41 -3.32 0.66
N ARG A 46 7.02 -3.22 1.94
CA ARG A 46 5.71 -3.65 2.40
C ARG A 46 4.59 -2.81 1.78
N VAL A 47 4.84 -1.51 1.63
CA VAL A 47 3.89 -0.62 0.94
C VAL A 47 3.73 -1.01 -0.52
N CYS A 48 4.80 -1.40 -1.21
CA CYS A 48 4.71 -1.89 -2.58
C CYS A 48 3.80 -3.13 -2.68
N TYR A 49 3.94 -4.06 -1.76
CA TYR A 49 3.08 -5.24 -1.71
C TYR A 49 1.61 -4.86 -1.45
N LEU A 50 1.38 -3.92 -0.53
CA LEU A 50 0.04 -3.40 -0.26
C LEU A 50 -0.59 -2.78 -1.52
N ILE A 51 0.18 -1.95 -2.23
CA ILE A 51 -0.29 -1.33 -3.49
C ILE A 51 -0.69 -2.41 -4.49
N PHE A 52 0.13 -3.46 -4.62
CA PHE A 52 -0.19 -4.58 -5.49
C PHE A 52 -1.53 -5.23 -5.13
N LEU A 53 -1.73 -5.54 -3.84
CA LEU A 53 -2.97 -6.17 -3.38
C LEU A 53 -4.18 -5.27 -3.62
N MET A 54 -4.03 -3.97 -3.38
CA MET A 54 -5.11 -3.01 -3.63
C MET A 54 -5.43 -2.92 -5.12
N SER A 55 -4.41 -2.90 -5.98
CA SER A 55 -4.61 -2.84 -7.42
C SER A 55 -5.37 -4.06 -7.95
N GLU A 56 -5.14 -5.24 -7.36
CA GLU A 56 -5.84 -6.47 -7.76
C GLU A 56 -7.34 -6.43 -7.46
N LYS A 57 -7.81 -5.52 -6.61
CA LYS A 57 -9.23 -5.32 -6.33
C LYS A 57 -9.91 -4.38 -7.30
N LEU A 58 -9.15 -3.72 -8.16
CA LEU A 58 -9.68 -2.83 -9.18
C LEU A 58 -9.90 -3.58 -10.49
N SER A 59 -10.80 -3.08 -11.34
CA SER A 59 -10.99 -3.66 -12.66
C SER A 59 -9.73 -3.49 -13.51
N LYS A 60 -9.52 -4.38 -14.46
CA LYS A 60 -8.38 -4.34 -15.39
C LYS A 60 -8.18 -2.98 -16.02
N GLN A 61 -9.27 -2.29 -16.29
CA GLN A 61 -9.30 -1.00 -16.96
C GLN A 61 -8.64 0.11 -16.13
N TYR A 62 -8.76 0.05 -14.81
CA TYR A 62 -8.31 1.13 -13.92
C TYR A 62 -7.09 0.78 -13.08
N LYS A 63 -6.76 -0.50 -12.94
CA LYS A 63 -5.74 -0.92 -11.99
C LYS A 63 -4.35 -0.36 -12.29
N ASP A 64 -3.93 -0.36 -13.55
CA ASP A 64 -2.60 0.12 -13.94
C ASP A 64 -2.49 1.64 -13.80
N GLU A 65 -3.53 2.36 -14.21
CA GLU A 65 -3.58 3.81 -14.08
C GLU A 65 -3.54 4.24 -12.61
N TRP A 66 -4.35 3.61 -11.77
CA TRP A 66 -4.37 3.89 -10.34
C TRP A 66 -3.01 3.60 -9.70
N ARG A 67 -2.43 2.44 -10.00
CA ARG A 67 -1.11 2.05 -9.48
C ARG A 67 -0.06 3.09 -9.83
N ASP A 68 0.01 3.51 -11.08
CA ASP A 68 1.01 4.47 -11.53
C ASP A 68 0.85 5.82 -10.82
N LYS A 69 -0.39 6.26 -10.62
CA LYS A 69 -0.67 7.52 -9.92
C LYS A 69 -0.33 7.43 -8.43
N ILE A 70 -0.63 6.31 -7.78
CA ILE A 70 -0.33 6.13 -6.36
C ILE A 70 1.17 6.03 -6.12
N LEU A 71 1.91 5.38 -7.03
CA LEU A 71 3.37 5.31 -6.95
C LEU A 71 3.98 6.71 -7.02
N LYS A 72 3.49 7.55 -7.91
CA LYS A 72 3.96 8.95 -8.00
C LYS A 72 3.63 9.73 -6.74
N LEU A 73 2.42 9.58 -6.22
CA LEU A 73 2.00 10.26 -4.99
C LEU A 73 2.90 9.88 -3.81
N LEU A 74 3.30 8.61 -3.70
CA LEU A 74 4.14 8.11 -2.63
C LEU A 74 5.64 8.21 -2.93
N ASP A 75 6.01 8.76 -4.09
CA ASP A 75 7.40 8.90 -4.51
C ASP A 75 8.14 7.55 -4.58
N ILE A 76 7.48 6.56 -5.15
CA ILE A 76 8.07 5.23 -5.39
C ILE A 76 8.38 5.09 -6.88
N ASP A 77 9.64 4.79 -7.20
CA ASP A 77 10.05 4.54 -8.56
C ASP A 77 9.42 3.24 -9.09
N GLU A 78 8.97 3.27 -10.34
CA GLU A 78 8.31 2.12 -10.97
C GLU A 78 9.19 0.87 -11.00
N SER A 79 10.47 1.03 -11.30
CA SER A 79 11.40 -0.11 -11.33
C SER A 79 11.63 -0.68 -9.94
N TYR A 80 11.67 0.17 -8.91
CA TYR A 80 11.73 -0.29 -7.52
C TYR A 80 10.50 -1.12 -7.18
N TYR A 81 9.30 -0.61 -7.51
CA TYR A 81 8.04 -1.32 -7.29
C TYR A 81 8.07 -2.70 -7.95
N LYS A 82 8.40 -2.76 -9.22
CA LYS A 82 8.42 -4.01 -9.99
C LYS A 82 9.36 -5.06 -9.41
N SER A 83 10.49 -4.63 -8.84
CA SER A 83 11.46 -5.55 -8.26
C SER A 83 11.15 -5.97 -6.82
N LYS A 84 10.31 -5.22 -6.09
CA LYS A 84 10.14 -5.38 -4.64
C LYS A 84 8.74 -5.78 -4.17
N TYR A 85 7.71 -5.61 -5.00
CA TYR A 85 6.33 -5.79 -4.52
C TYR A 85 5.98 -7.21 -4.08
N LYS A 86 6.69 -8.23 -4.56
CA LYS A 86 6.47 -9.63 -4.17
C LYS A 86 7.40 -10.11 -3.05
N GLU A 87 8.29 -9.27 -2.55
CA GLU A 87 9.27 -9.69 -1.55
C GLU A 87 8.63 -10.24 -0.27
N PRO A 88 7.52 -9.66 0.27
CA PRO A 88 6.86 -10.24 1.43
C PRO A 88 6.32 -11.65 1.25
N VAL A 89 6.10 -12.09 0.02
CA VAL A 89 5.63 -13.46 -0.29
C VAL A 89 6.67 -14.25 -1.08
N SER A 90 7.93 -13.83 -1.03
CA SER A 90 9.04 -14.56 -1.65
C SER A 90 9.35 -15.83 -0.87
N ASP A 91 10.28 -16.64 -1.39
CA ASP A 91 10.64 -17.93 -0.77
C ASP A 91 11.24 -17.78 0.63
N PHE A 92 11.98 -16.68 0.87
CA PHE A 92 12.66 -16.46 2.15
C PHE A 92 12.42 -15.02 2.64
N PRO A 93 11.17 -14.67 3.01
CA PRO A 93 10.89 -13.33 3.49
C PRO A 93 11.41 -13.13 4.91
N SER A 94 11.75 -11.88 5.26
CA SER A 94 12.07 -11.55 6.65
C SER A 94 10.85 -11.79 7.55
N ASP A 95 11.09 -11.91 8.86
CA ASP A 95 9.99 -12.11 9.82
C ASP A 95 8.96 -10.98 9.74
N SER A 96 9.40 -9.74 9.61
CA SER A 96 8.51 -8.57 9.46
C SER A 96 7.69 -8.65 8.18
N ASN A 97 8.31 -9.04 7.07
CA ASN A 97 7.60 -9.20 5.80
C ASN A 97 6.59 -10.35 5.86
N GLN A 98 6.97 -11.46 6.46
CA GLN A 98 6.10 -12.63 6.61
C GLN A 98 4.86 -12.29 7.45
N LYS A 99 5.06 -11.60 8.56
CA LYS A 99 3.97 -11.14 9.42
C LYS A 99 3.02 -10.22 8.66
N PHE A 100 3.59 -9.25 7.95
CA PHE A 100 2.81 -8.30 7.16
C PHE A 100 1.98 -8.99 6.08
N ALA A 101 2.58 -9.94 5.36
CA ALA A 101 1.88 -10.70 4.31
C ALA A 101 0.67 -11.44 4.89
N LYS A 102 0.81 -12.06 6.04
CA LYS A 102 -0.30 -12.75 6.72
C LYS A 102 -1.41 -11.80 7.14
N GLU A 103 -1.06 -10.64 7.67
CA GLU A 103 -2.04 -9.60 8.04
C GLU A 103 -2.81 -9.13 6.80
N MET A 104 -2.12 -8.90 5.69
CA MET A 104 -2.75 -8.45 4.45
C MET A 104 -3.65 -9.52 3.85
N GLU A 105 -3.25 -10.78 3.88
CA GLU A 105 -4.10 -11.89 3.43
C GLU A 105 -5.43 -11.90 4.18
N SER A 106 -5.38 -11.68 5.49
CA SER A 106 -6.58 -11.62 6.32
C SER A 106 -7.51 -10.48 5.89
N ILE A 107 -6.96 -9.31 5.57
CA ILE A 107 -7.73 -8.14 5.17
C ILE A 107 -8.33 -8.30 3.76
N PHE A 108 -7.57 -8.88 2.84
CA PHE A 108 -7.97 -8.95 1.42
C PHE A 108 -8.69 -10.24 1.01
N ARG A 109 -8.99 -11.10 1.95
CA ARG A 109 -9.78 -12.30 1.70
C ARG A 109 -11.21 -12.03 1.29
#